data_c0368cb870cc2539833c69b9160c29f9
#
_entry.id   c0368cb870cc2539833c69b9160c29f9
#
_cell.length_a   1.000
_cell.length_b   1.000
_cell.length_c   1.000
_cell.angle_alpha   90.00
_cell.angle_beta   90.00
_cell.angle_gamma   90.00
#
_symmetry.space_group_name_H-M   'P 1'
#
loop_
_entity.id
_entity.type
_entity.pdbx_description
1 polymer ?
#
loop_
_entity_poly.entity_id
_entity_poly.type
_entity_poly.pdbx_seq_one_letter_code
_entity_poly.pdbx_strand_id
1 'polypeptide(L)'
;MRSFLYYILAGFFFVQCDKKVLPEGAIELPRKIRETSGLATLDNQFLTFNDSGGKAALYAINPDGTGLTKHKIKGAINRDWEDIAQDSTYFYIADMGNNFGYRKDLTIYIVQHDFSLVDSIKISYTSQEKFNKRKKHKYDAEAIMVYGDSLLLFSKNRKSHKTQLYVFPKQAGEYVLTKRKTFDVNALITGGDYNHKTKKLVLTGYLPDYTQYIFKAENFSLDKLDGVKLERYPLAFENAQVEATKILYDGSVWISSEGEDVNVPFIYQVDFDKLQTP
;
A
#
# COMPACT_ATOMS: atom_id res chain seq x y z
N MET A 1 -68.32 -21.70 -21.74
CA MET A 1 -67.28 -21.96 -20.75
C MET A 1 -65.95 -22.06 -21.48
N ARG A 2 -65.09 -21.01 -21.38
CA ARG A 2 -63.74 -21.02 -21.96
C ARG A 2 -62.76 -21.05 -20.79
N SER A 3 -62.01 -22.17 -20.68
CA SER A 3 -60.97 -22.33 -19.66
C SER A 3 -59.70 -21.65 -20.13
N PHE A 4 -59.21 -20.66 -19.37
CA PHE A 4 -57.88 -20.05 -19.55
C PHE A 4 -56.86 -20.88 -18.77
N LEU A 5 -55.92 -21.44 -19.50
CA LEU A 5 -54.74 -22.13 -18.95
C LEU A 5 -53.62 -21.09 -18.73
N TYR A 6 -53.27 -20.83 -17.47
CA TYR A 6 -52.11 -20.01 -17.14
C TYR A 6 -50.86 -20.86 -17.14
N TYR A 7 -49.93 -20.60 -18.06
CA TYR A 7 -48.59 -21.14 -18.00
C TYR A 7 -47.74 -20.26 -17.06
N ILE A 8 -47.32 -20.83 -15.92
CA ILE A 8 -46.31 -20.22 -15.07
C ILE A 8 -44.96 -20.58 -15.65
N LEU A 9 -44.31 -19.58 -16.26
CA LEU A 9 -42.91 -19.68 -16.65
C LEU A 9 -42.03 -19.51 -15.38
N ALA A 10 -41.51 -20.59 -14.83
CA ALA A 10 -40.51 -20.53 -13.79
C ALA A 10 -39.16 -20.15 -14.42
N GLY A 11 -38.83 -18.87 -14.33
CA GLY A 11 -37.50 -18.40 -14.72
C GLY A 11 -36.45 -18.94 -13.72
N PHE A 12 -35.64 -19.88 -14.16
CA PHE A 12 -34.44 -20.25 -13.43
C PHE A 12 -33.41 -19.10 -13.56
N PHE A 13 -33.30 -18.28 -12.52
CA PHE A 13 -32.14 -17.41 -12.38
C PHE A 13 -30.94 -18.28 -12.03
N PHE A 14 -30.09 -18.57 -13.00
CA PHE A 14 -28.74 -19.03 -12.73
C PHE A 14 -27.98 -17.88 -12.07
N VAL A 15 -27.80 -17.94 -10.75
CA VAL A 15 -26.81 -17.13 -10.07
C VAL A 15 -25.47 -17.67 -10.54
N GLN A 16 -24.86 -17.00 -11.51
CA GLN A 16 -23.50 -17.25 -11.91
C GLN A 16 -22.64 -16.84 -10.72
N CYS A 17 -22.19 -17.80 -9.94
CA CYS A 17 -21.21 -17.59 -8.90
C CYS A 17 -19.88 -17.36 -9.62
N ASP A 18 -19.51 -16.11 -9.85
CA ASP A 18 -18.21 -15.76 -10.40
C ASP A 18 -17.14 -16.39 -9.50
N LYS A 19 -16.44 -17.36 -10.04
CA LYS A 19 -15.31 -17.98 -9.34
C LYS A 19 -14.28 -16.90 -9.09
N LYS A 20 -14.00 -16.63 -7.82
CA LYS A 20 -12.87 -15.80 -7.41
C LYS A 20 -11.60 -16.40 -8.00
N VAL A 21 -10.96 -15.65 -8.89
CA VAL A 21 -9.70 -16.08 -9.51
C VAL A 21 -8.56 -15.46 -8.70
N LEU A 22 -7.90 -16.31 -7.92
CA LEU A 22 -6.63 -15.97 -7.30
C LEU A 22 -5.54 -16.07 -8.37
N PRO A 23 -4.63 -15.07 -8.52
CA PRO A 23 -3.51 -15.16 -9.45
C PRO A 23 -2.68 -16.42 -9.19
N GLU A 24 -2.17 -17.05 -10.24
CA GLU A 24 -1.31 -18.23 -10.11
C GLU A 24 -0.06 -17.89 -9.27
N GLY A 25 0.19 -18.71 -8.25
CA GLY A 25 1.28 -18.48 -7.28
C GLY A 25 0.96 -17.46 -6.18
N ALA A 26 -0.22 -16.84 -6.18
CA ALA A 26 -0.64 -16.00 -5.07
C ALA A 26 -1.13 -16.85 -3.89
N ILE A 27 -0.93 -16.33 -2.69
CA ILE A 27 -1.29 -16.96 -1.43
C ILE A 27 -2.46 -16.19 -0.83
N GLU A 28 -3.62 -16.86 -0.70
CA GLU A 28 -4.81 -16.24 -0.13
C GLU A 28 -4.58 -15.85 1.32
N LEU A 29 -5.00 -14.65 1.68
CA LEU A 29 -4.99 -14.14 3.03
C LEU A 29 -6.36 -14.33 3.72
N PRO A 30 -6.38 -14.48 5.05
CA PRO A 30 -7.64 -14.55 5.78
C PRO A 30 -8.50 -13.30 5.58
N ARG A 31 -9.80 -13.47 5.39
CA ARG A 31 -10.77 -12.36 5.22
C ARG A 31 -10.74 -11.31 6.33
N LYS A 32 -10.20 -11.63 7.49
CA LYS A 32 -10.04 -10.70 8.61
C LYS A 32 -9.07 -9.55 8.30
N ILE A 33 -8.20 -9.74 7.33
CA ILE A 33 -7.25 -8.75 6.80
C ILE A 33 -7.53 -8.46 5.32
N ARG A 34 -8.81 -8.38 4.95
CA ARG A 34 -9.24 -8.17 3.56
C ARG A 34 -8.83 -6.81 2.98
N GLU A 35 -8.67 -5.81 3.83
CA GLU A 35 -8.20 -4.46 3.49
C GLU A 35 -6.70 -4.34 3.78
N THR A 36 -5.92 -5.39 3.40
CA THR A 36 -4.48 -5.44 3.66
C THR A 36 -3.75 -4.30 2.97
N SER A 37 -3.15 -3.41 3.77
CA SER A 37 -2.33 -2.31 3.33
C SER A 37 -1.02 -2.30 4.11
N GLY A 38 0.08 -1.91 3.46
CA GLY A 38 1.42 -1.96 4.02
C GLY A 38 1.94 -3.38 4.34
N LEU A 39 3.22 -3.63 4.08
CA LEU A 39 3.90 -4.89 4.42
C LEU A 39 5.20 -4.63 5.17
N ALA A 40 5.37 -5.27 6.32
CA ALA A 40 6.64 -5.39 7.04
C ALA A 40 6.94 -6.86 7.33
N THR A 41 8.06 -7.15 8.00
CA THR A 41 8.42 -8.51 8.40
C THR A 41 8.93 -8.56 9.83
N LEU A 42 8.60 -9.63 10.55
CA LEU A 42 9.15 -9.94 11.86
C LEU A 42 9.18 -11.47 12.04
N ASP A 43 10.29 -12.01 12.51
CA ASP A 43 10.45 -13.46 12.84
C ASP A 43 9.97 -14.40 11.71
N ASN A 44 10.33 -14.09 10.46
CA ASN A 44 9.91 -14.81 9.25
C ASN A 44 8.40 -14.75 8.94
N GLN A 45 7.64 -13.89 9.59
CA GLN A 45 6.24 -13.62 9.27
C GLN A 45 6.10 -12.28 8.53
N PHE A 46 5.09 -12.16 7.71
CA PHE A 46 4.63 -10.87 7.21
C PHE A 46 3.78 -10.17 8.28
N LEU A 47 3.93 -8.86 8.36
CA LEU A 47 3.08 -7.97 9.14
C LEU A 47 2.30 -7.09 8.18
N THR A 48 0.99 -7.00 8.38
CA THR A 48 0.10 -6.10 7.64
C THR A 48 -0.97 -5.53 8.57
N PHE A 49 -1.81 -4.66 8.08
CA PHE A 49 -2.96 -4.09 8.79
C PHE A 49 -4.12 -3.89 7.81
N ASN A 50 -5.32 -3.68 8.33
CA ASN A 50 -6.42 -3.18 7.49
C ASN A 50 -6.31 -1.66 7.41
N ASP A 51 -6.57 -1.12 6.25
CA ASP A 51 -6.64 0.30 5.91
C ASP A 51 -7.58 1.08 6.86
N SER A 52 -8.34 1.97 6.36
CA SER A 52 -9.07 3.02 7.07
C SER A 52 -10.12 2.53 8.07
N GLY A 53 -10.24 3.26 9.20
CA GLY A 53 -11.31 3.08 10.21
C GLY A 53 -11.25 1.78 11.00
N GLY A 54 -10.20 0.98 10.80
CA GLY A 54 -9.96 -0.28 11.51
C GLY A 54 -9.45 -0.08 12.95
N LYS A 55 -9.11 -1.19 13.59
CA LYS A 55 -8.43 -1.15 14.88
C LYS A 55 -6.95 -0.89 14.67
N ALA A 56 -6.34 -0.01 15.45
CA ALA A 56 -4.89 0.19 15.46
C ALA A 56 -4.18 -1.11 15.88
N ALA A 57 -3.85 -1.94 14.90
CA ALA A 57 -3.23 -3.25 15.13
C ALA A 57 -2.52 -3.75 13.87
N LEU A 58 -1.37 -4.40 14.08
CA LEU A 58 -0.69 -5.21 13.08
C LEU A 58 -1.16 -6.66 13.18
N TYR A 59 -1.19 -7.33 12.05
CA TYR A 59 -1.51 -8.75 11.94
C TYR A 59 -0.28 -9.48 11.40
N ALA A 60 0.27 -10.39 12.21
CA ALA A 60 1.33 -11.29 11.77
C ALA A 60 0.73 -12.51 11.09
N ILE A 61 1.32 -12.91 9.97
CA ILE A 61 0.89 -14.06 9.17
C ILE A 61 2.10 -14.79 8.59
N ASN A 62 2.05 -16.11 8.56
CA ASN A 62 3.09 -16.92 7.93
C ASN A 62 3.12 -16.68 6.41
N PRO A 63 4.28 -16.90 5.76
CA PRO A 63 4.38 -16.74 4.30
C PRO A 63 3.45 -17.63 3.48
N ASP A 64 2.89 -18.68 4.07
CA ASP A 64 1.89 -19.58 3.45
C ASP A 64 0.43 -19.14 3.67
N GLY A 65 0.22 -17.95 4.27
CA GLY A 65 -1.11 -17.41 4.54
C GLY A 65 -1.77 -17.92 5.82
N THR A 66 -1.08 -18.76 6.60
CA THR A 66 -1.60 -19.33 7.87
C THR A 66 -1.13 -18.56 9.11
N GLY A 67 -1.58 -18.96 10.30
CA GLY A 67 -1.01 -18.50 11.59
C GLY A 67 -1.33 -17.05 11.96
N LEU A 68 -2.48 -16.52 11.57
CA LEU A 68 -2.86 -15.13 11.81
C LEU A 68 -2.90 -14.75 13.30
N THR A 69 -2.01 -13.85 13.70
CA THR A 69 -1.95 -13.29 15.05
C THR A 69 -2.16 -11.78 15.02
N LYS A 70 -2.87 -11.24 16.00
CA LYS A 70 -3.17 -9.80 16.11
C LYS A 70 -2.41 -9.13 17.23
N HIS A 71 -1.66 -8.08 16.91
CA HIS A 71 -0.91 -7.23 17.84
C HIS A 71 -1.51 -5.83 17.86
N LYS A 72 -2.10 -5.42 19.01
CA LYS A 72 -2.68 -4.09 19.18
C LYS A 72 -1.58 -3.07 19.46
N ILE A 73 -1.63 -1.92 18.82
CA ILE A 73 -0.75 -0.78 19.11
C ILE A 73 -1.51 0.15 20.07
N LYS A 74 -1.25 0.00 21.36
CA LYS A 74 -1.89 0.86 22.38
C LYS A 74 -1.46 2.31 22.20
N GLY A 75 -2.43 3.24 22.22
CA GLY A 75 -2.16 4.67 22.06
C GLY A 75 -2.20 5.16 20.61
N ALA A 76 -2.07 4.28 19.64
CA ALA A 76 -2.28 4.65 18.24
C ALA A 76 -3.77 4.64 17.86
N ILE A 77 -4.09 5.41 16.81
CA ILE A 77 -5.41 5.45 16.18
C ILE A 77 -5.23 5.10 14.71
N ASN A 78 -6.00 4.18 14.18
CA ASN A 78 -6.09 3.98 12.74
C ASN A 78 -7.23 4.85 12.20
N ARG A 79 -6.88 5.97 11.58
CA ARG A 79 -7.81 6.81 10.83
C ARG A 79 -7.82 6.43 9.36
N ASP A 80 -6.60 6.31 8.82
CA ASP A 80 -6.34 6.06 7.41
C ASP A 80 -4.87 5.60 7.27
N TRP A 81 -4.59 4.38 7.81
CA TRP A 81 -3.26 3.79 7.72
C TRP A 81 -3.01 3.29 6.31
N GLU A 82 -1.92 3.71 5.70
CA GLU A 82 -1.64 3.45 4.30
C GLU A 82 -0.45 2.51 4.09
N ASP A 83 0.64 2.69 4.85
CA ASP A 83 1.84 1.88 4.67
C ASP A 83 2.63 1.74 5.96
N ILE A 84 3.59 0.81 5.97
CA ILE A 84 4.49 0.53 7.08
C ILE A 84 5.93 0.37 6.60
N ALA A 85 6.79 1.28 7.02
CA ALA A 85 8.24 1.12 6.86
C ALA A 85 8.85 0.47 8.11
N GLN A 86 10.04 -0.12 7.97
CA GLN A 86 10.78 -0.69 9.10
C GLN A 86 12.29 -0.51 8.98
N ASP A 87 12.95 -0.42 10.13
CA ASP A 87 14.39 -0.64 10.27
C ASP A 87 14.66 -1.76 11.29
N SER A 88 15.90 -1.87 11.75
CA SER A 88 16.28 -2.91 12.72
C SER A 88 15.67 -2.75 14.10
N THR A 89 15.03 -1.62 14.41
CA THR A 89 14.54 -1.26 15.75
C THR A 89 13.05 -0.95 15.79
N TYR A 90 12.55 -0.29 14.73
CA TYR A 90 11.21 0.28 14.73
C TYR A 90 10.43 -0.07 13.46
N PHE A 91 9.12 -0.14 13.65
CA PHE A 91 8.12 0.05 12.60
C PHE A 91 7.68 1.52 12.58
N TYR A 92 7.46 2.04 11.37
CA TYR A 92 6.93 3.38 11.10
C TYR A 92 5.60 3.21 10.41
N ILE A 93 4.50 3.30 11.17
CA ILE A 93 3.14 3.06 10.66
C ILE A 93 2.54 4.40 10.24
N ALA A 94 2.22 4.54 8.98
CA ALA A 94 1.84 5.80 8.36
C ALA A 94 0.32 6.00 8.32
N ASP A 95 -0.24 6.74 9.28
CA ASP A 95 -1.61 7.26 9.29
C ASP A 95 -1.66 8.55 8.47
N MET A 96 -1.51 8.41 7.16
CA MET A 96 -1.28 9.53 6.25
C MET A 96 -2.25 9.61 5.07
N GLY A 97 -3.18 8.67 4.93
CA GLY A 97 -4.23 8.71 3.93
C GLY A 97 -5.03 10.01 4.00
N ASN A 98 -5.30 10.58 2.86
CA ASN A 98 -5.92 11.90 2.77
C ASN A 98 -6.73 12.05 1.48
N ASN A 99 -7.54 11.05 1.18
CA ASN A 99 -8.33 10.87 -0.06
C ASN A 99 -9.05 12.14 -0.56
N PHE A 100 -9.40 13.05 0.35
CA PHE A 100 -10.08 14.31 0.02
C PHE A 100 -9.22 15.56 0.27
N GLY A 101 -7.96 15.43 0.64
CA GLY A 101 -7.02 16.53 0.78
C GLY A 101 -7.33 17.53 1.89
N TYR A 102 -8.03 17.13 2.97
CA TYR A 102 -8.44 18.05 4.05
C TYR A 102 -7.82 17.74 5.42
N ARG A 103 -7.17 16.58 5.58
CA ARG A 103 -6.55 16.19 6.85
C ARG A 103 -5.40 17.12 7.23
N LYS A 104 -5.29 17.42 8.54
CA LYS A 104 -4.24 18.23 9.17
C LYS A 104 -3.44 17.44 10.20
N ASP A 105 -3.82 16.21 10.44
CA ASP A 105 -3.36 15.33 11.50
C ASP A 105 -2.63 14.10 10.96
N LEU A 106 -1.92 14.26 9.83
CA LEU A 106 -1.13 13.20 9.24
C LEU A 106 -0.01 12.80 10.19
N THR A 107 0.03 11.53 10.57
CA THR A 107 0.88 11.03 11.65
C THR A 107 1.57 9.74 11.23
N ILE A 108 2.84 9.58 11.59
CA ILE A 108 3.57 8.33 11.46
C ILE A 108 3.90 7.86 12.86
N TYR A 109 3.37 6.73 13.29
CA TYR A 109 3.63 6.15 14.60
C TYR A 109 4.97 5.41 14.59
N ILE A 110 5.80 5.65 15.60
CA ILE A 110 7.07 4.93 15.84
C ILE A 110 6.80 3.83 16.84
N VAL A 111 6.90 2.59 16.41
CA VAL A 111 6.51 1.39 17.18
C VAL A 111 7.68 0.44 17.27
N GLN A 112 8.02 -0.05 18.46
CA GLN A 112 9.05 -1.10 18.65
C GLN A 112 8.60 -2.44 18.05
N HIS A 113 9.54 -3.35 17.86
CA HIS A 113 9.24 -4.70 17.35
C HIS A 113 8.46 -5.58 18.34
N ASP A 114 8.32 -5.14 19.62
CA ASP A 114 7.42 -5.73 20.59
C ASP A 114 6.00 -5.13 20.55
N PHE A 115 5.72 -4.29 19.56
CA PHE A 115 4.45 -3.58 19.31
C PHE A 115 4.14 -2.46 20.34
N SER A 116 5.12 -2.00 21.09
CA SER A 116 5.00 -0.83 21.97
C SER A 116 5.10 0.46 21.16
N LEU A 117 4.11 1.35 21.30
CA LEU A 117 4.18 2.70 20.75
C LEU A 117 5.21 3.52 21.53
N VAL A 118 6.20 4.06 20.85
CA VAL A 118 7.27 4.89 21.44
C VAL A 118 6.94 6.36 21.32
N ASP A 119 6.61 6.80 20.10
CA ASP A 119 6.41 8.22 19.77
C ASP A 119 5.71 8.34 18.42
N SER A 120 5.66 9.54 17.87
CA SER A 120 5.12 9.81 16.55
C SER A 120 5.81 10.97 15.83
N ILE A 121 5.67 10.95 14.51
CA ILE A 121 6.08 12.02 13.60
C ILE A 121 4.81 12.63 13.03
N LYS A 122 4.64 13.95 13.15
CA LYS A 122 3.57 14.67 12.48
C LYS A 122 4.10 15.31 11.21
N ILE A 123 3.34 15.22 10.15
CA ILE A 123 3.73 15.79 8.86
C ILE A 123 2.65 16.74 8.32
N SER A 124 3.12 17.73 7.58
CA SER A 124 2.30 18.61 6.77
C SER A 124 3.06 19.00 5.49
N TYR A 125 2.38 19.54 4.50
CA TYR A 125 3.03 19.92 3.23
C TYR A 125 3.15 21.43 3.10
N THR A 126 4.36 21.95 2.84
CA THR A 126 4.63 23.39 2.63
C THR A 126 3.66 24.02 1.63
N SER A 127 3.27 23.27 0.60
CA SER A 127 2.40 23.79 -0.47
C SER A 127 0.90 23.61 -0.21
N GLN A 128 0.48 23.10 0.97
CA GLN A 128 -0.93 22.89 1.30
C GLN A 128 -1.49 24.04 2.16
N GLU A 129 -2.05 25.03 1.50
CA GLU A 129 -2.68 26.19 2.16
C GLU A 129 -4.18 25.98 2.44
N LYS A 130 -4.84 25.09 1.68
CA LYS A 130 -6.28 24.86 1.74
C LYS A 130 -6.61 23.43 2.16
N PHE A 131 -7.48 23.29 3.15
CA PHE A 131 -7.92 22.02 3.76
C PHE A 131 -9.42 21.75 3.54
N ASN A 132 -9.94 22.15 2.39
CA ASN A 132 -11.32 21.85 1.97
C ASN A 132 -11.36 20.52 1.21
N LYS A 133 -12.45 19.77 1.36
CA LYS A 133 -12.65 18.47 0.66
C LYS A 133 -12.63 18.65 -0.87
N ARG A 134 -11.77 17.87 -1.54
CA ARG A 134 -11.65 17.83 -3.00
C ARG A 134 -11.05 16.50 -3.46
N LYS A 135 -11.58 15.91 -4.53
CA LYS A 135 -11.08 14.63 -5.06
C LYS A 135 -9.76 14.77 -5.84
N LYS A 136 -9.54 15.89 -6.54
CA LYS A 136 -8.34 16.14 -7.36
C LYS A 136 -7.35 17.01 -6.62
N HIS A 137 -6.38 16.42 -5.97
CA HIS A 137 -5.30 17.10 -5.23
C HIS A 137 -4.01 16.27 -5.24
N LYS A 138 -2.94 16.75 -4.59
CA LYS A 138 -1.61 16.16 -4.55
C LYS A 138 -1.10 15.86 -3.14
N TYR A 139 -2.00 15.84 -2.16
CA TYR A 139 -1.67 15.75 -0.72
C TYR A 139 -2.14 14.46 -0.08
N ASP A 140 -2.37 13.45 -0.91
CA ASP A 140 -2.55 12.07 -0.53
C ASP A 140 -1.23 11.33 -0.67
N ALA A 141 -0.93 10.39 0.23
CA ALA A 141 0.31 9.64 0.21
C ALA A 141 0.08 8.25 0.79
N GLU A 142 0.60 7.25 0.09
CA GLU A 142 0.33 5.85 0.40
C GLU A 142 1.59 4.97 0.32
N ALA A 143 2.79 5.56 0.23
CA ALA A 143 4.04 4.79 0.28
C ALA A 143 5.06 5.47 1.18
N ILE A 144 5.63 4.71 2.13
CA ILE A 144 6.67 5.17 3.04
C ILE A 144 7.76 4.10 3.18
N MET A 145 9.03 4.52 3.26
CA MET A 145 10.14 3.60 3.43
C MET A 145 11.31 4.24 4.17
N VAL A 146 12.13 3.43 4.81
CA VAL A 146 13.34 3.89 5.49
C VAL A 146 14.50 4.03 4.50
N TYR A 147 15.21 5.16 4.57
CA TYR A 147 16.45 5.43 3.84
C TYR A 147 17.48 6.04 4.80
N GLY A 148 18.35 5.23 5.36
CA GLY A 148 19.31 5.66 6.39
C GLY A 148 18.60 6.23 7.63
N ASP A 149 18.89 7.49 7.96
CA ASP A 149 18.26 8.20 9.07
C ASP A 149 17.02 9.00 8.65
N SER A 150 16.50 8.74 7.46
CA SER A 150 15.35 9.43 6.90
C SER A 150 14.22 8.47 6.53
N LEU A 151 13.03 9.04 6.40
CA LEU A 151 11.89 8.43 5.74
C LEU A 151 11.72 9.05 4.36
N LEU A 152 11.46 8.20 3.36
CA LEU A 152 10.98 8.59 2.05
C LEU A 152 9.47 8.42 2.03
N LEU A 153 8.76 9.40 1.49
CA LEU A 153 7.33 9.36 1.29
C LEU A 153 7.03 9.66 -0.18
N PHE A 154 6.24 8.81 -0.81
CA PHE A 154 5.76 9.01 -2.17
C PHE A 154 4.26 9.28 -2.18
N SER A 155 3.86 10.35 -2.87
CA SER A 155 2.46 10.78 -2.89
C SER A 155 1.62 9.99 -3.88
N LYS A 156 0.35 9.74 -3.51
CA LYS A 156 -0.73 9.33 -4.41
C LYS A 156 -1.37 10.59 -5.01
N ASN A 157 -0.78 11.13 -6.06
CA ASN A 157 -1.21 12.41 -6.62
C ASN A 157 -2.42 12.26 -7.53
N ARG A 158 -3.60 12.38 -6.96
CA ARG A 158 -4.91 12.25 -7.63
C ARG A 158 -5.20 13.36 -8.66
N LYS A 159 -4.33 14.40 -8.76
CA LYS A 159 -4.50 15.49 -9.73
C LYS A 159 -3.78 15.22 -11.05
N SER A 160 -2.57 14.66 -11.00
CA SER A 160 -1.69 14.58 -12.16
C SER A 160 -1.18 13.16 -12.46
N HIS A 161 -1.49 12.17 -11.62
CA HIS A 161 -0.98 10.80 -11.70
C HIS A 161 0.55 10.73 -11.73
N LYS A 162 1.23 11.74 -11.19
CA LYS A 162 2.66 11.79 -10.93
C LYS A 162 2.88 11.55 -9.45
N THR A 163 3.99 10.93 -9.05
CA THR A 163 4.32 10.84 -7.64
C THR A 163 5.35 11.89 -7.24
N GLN A 164 5.22 12.42 -6.04
CA GLN A 164 6.13 13.38 -5.44
C GLN A 164 6.88 12.71 -4.31
N LEU A 165 8.21 12.78 -4.36
CA LEU A 165 9.08 12.32 -3.30
C LEU A 165 9.29 13.42 -2.27
N TYR A 166 9.09 13.08 -1.00
CA TYR A 166 9.46 13.86 0.18
C TYR A 166 10.46 13.08 1.02
N VAL A 167 11.35 13.80 1.70
CA VAL A 167 12.41 13.21 2.54
C VAL A 167 12.45 13.99 3.85
N PHE A 168 12.40 13.29 4.96
CA PHE A 168 12.41 13.89 6.31
C PHE A 168 13.01 12.91 7.34
N PRO A 169 13.47 13.40 8.50
CA PRO A 169 14.04 12.55 9.54
C PRO A 169 13.06 11.48 10.03
N LYS A 170 13.55 10.28 10.33
CA LYS A 170 12.76 9.21 10.97
C LYS A 170 12.63 9.36 12.50
N GLN A 171 12.97 10.51 13.04
CA GLN A 171 12.88 10.85 14.47
C GLN A 171 11.55 11.52 14.79
N ALA A 172 11.06 11.32 16.02
CA ALA A 172 9.88 12.00 16.52
C ALA A 172 9.96 13.51 16.38
N GLY A 173 8.85 14.15 16.02
CA GLY A 173 8.77 15.59 15.81
C GLY A 173 7.68 16.01 14.86
N GLU A 174 7.71 17.30 14.49
CA GLU A 174 6.76 17.87 13.53
C GLU A 174 7.54 18.41 12.32
N TYR A 175 7.21 17.94 11.11
CA TYR A 175 7.92 18.32 9.89
C TYR A 175 6.99 18.89 8.83
N VAL A 176 7.41 20.02 8.25
CA VAL A 176 6.76 20.64 7.09
C VAL A 176 7.50 20.18 5.83
N LEU A 177 6.86 19.31 5.06
CA LEU A 177 7.49 18.62 3.97
C LEU A 177 7.57 19.47 2.70
N THR A 178 8.78 19.63 2.17
CA THR A 178 9.03 20.23 0.86
C THR A 178 9.37 19.13 -0.15
N LYS A 179 8.73 19.17 -1.28
CA LYS A 179 8.96 18.21 -2.37
C LYS A 179 10.42 18.22 -2.84
N ARG A 180 11.05 17.05 -2.91
CA ARG A 180 12.41 16.86 -3.44
C ARG A 180 12.43 16.60 -4.95
N LYS A 181 11.53 15.73 -5.45
CA LYS A 181 11.43 15.31 -6.86
C LYS A 181 9.99 15.02 -7.23
N THR A 182 9.67 15.11 -8.49
CA THR A 182 8.44 14.58 -9.07
C THR A 182 8.82 13.54 -10.12
N PHE A 183 8.24 12.34 -10.03
CA PHE A 183 8.38 11.30 -11.03
C PHE A 183 7.10 11.20 -11.86
N ASP A 184 7.27 11.08 -13.17
CA ASP A 184 6.17 10.89 -14.11
C ASP A 184 5.87 9.41 -14.28
N VAL A 185 5.06 8.88 -13.39
CA VAL A 185 4.70 7.45 -13.35
C VAL A 185 3.41 7.15 -14.10
N ASN A 186 2.61 8.19 -14.37
CA ASN A 186 1.25 8.08 -14.92
C ASN A 186 0.43 7.01 -14.19
N ALA A 187 0.47 7.02 -12.85
CA ALA A 187 -0.26 6.09 -11.98
C ALA A 187 -0.51 6.73 -10.61
N LEU A 188 -1.43 6.15 -9.86
CA LEU A 188 -1.64 6.41 -8.44
C LEU A 188 -0.77 5.43 -7.65
N ILE A 189 0.26 5.92 -6.97
CA ILE A 189 1.14 5.09 -6.15
C ILE A 189 0.42 4.71 -4.85
N THR A 190 0.50 3.43 -4.48
CA THR A 190 -0.23 2.82 -3.37
C THR A 190 0.66 2.15 -2.32
N GLY A 191 1.91 1.87 -2.63
CA GLY A 191 2.83 1.27 -1.67
C GLY A 191 4.26 1.31 -2.19
N GLY A 192 5.22 0.98 -1.35
CA GLY A 192 6.61 0.90 -1.76
C GLY A 192 7.58 0.47 -0.68
N ASP A 193 8.76 0.01 -1.11
CA ASP A 193 9.86 -0.31 -0.20
C ASP A 193 11.23 -0.03 -0.84
N TYR A 194 12.24 0.12 0.00
CA TYR A 194 13.63 0.34 -0.39
C TYR A 194 14.56 -0.63 0.34
N ASN A 195 15.37 -1.33 -0.43
CA ASN A 195 16.38 -2.22 0.11
C ASN A 195 17.78 -1.56 0.06
N HIS A 196 18.35 -1.28 1.23
CA HIS A 196 19.65 -0.64 1.39
C HIS A 196 20.81 -1.42 0.76
N LYS A 197 20.76 -2.75 0.85
CA LYS A 197 21.84 -3.62 0.39
C LYS A 197 21.93 -3.63 -1.12
N THR A 198 20.79 -3.76 -1.79
CA THR A 198 20.71 -3.81 -3.26
C THR A 198 20.53 -2.43 -3.88
N LYS A 199 20.21 -1.41 -3.09
CA LYS A 199 19.82 -0.06 -3.54
C LYS A 199 18.64 -0.09 -4.51
N LYS A 200 17.76 -1.08 -4.35
CA LYS A 200 16.56 -1.25 -5.14
C LYS A 200 15.39 -0.50 -4.47
N LEU A 201 14.72 0.36 -5.23
CA LEU A 201 13.45 0.96 -4.88
C LEU A 201 12.36 0.28 -5.69
N VAL A 202 11.27 -0.09 -5.03
CA VAL A 202 10.07 -0.63 -5.68
C VAL A 202 8.86 0.15 -5.20
N LEU A 203 7.98 0.50 -6.13
CA LEU A 203 6.67 1.10 -5.84
C LEU A 203 5.58 0.28 -6.53
N THR A 204 4.40 0.24 -5.94
CA THR A 204 3.18 -0.26 -6.56
C THR A 204 2.22 0.88 -6.86
N GLY A 205 1.30 0.66 -7.78
CA GLY A 205 0.29 1.65 -8.12
C GLY A 205 -0.62 1.18 -9.25
N TYR A 206 -1.68 1.96 -9.50
CA TYR A 206 -2.65 1.62 -10.54
C TYR A 206 -3.09 2.84 -11.36
N LEU A 207 -3.64 2.57 -12.54
CA LEU A 207 -4.29 3.56 -13.38
C LEU A 207 -5.76 3.75 -12.97
N PRO A 208 -6.42 4.83 -13.43
CA PRO A 208 -7.86 5.04 -13.18
C PRO A 208 -8.79 3.92 -13.67
N ASP A 209 -8.33 3.07 -14.56
CA ASP A 209 -9.02 1.86 -15.04
C ASP A 209 -8.69 0.61 -14.22
N TYR A 210 -8.00 0.78 -13.09
CA TYR A 210 -7.53 -0.26 -12.18
C TYR A 210 -6.47 -1.21 -12.75
N THR A 211 -5.85 -0.90 -13.88
CA THR A 211 -4.67 -1.64 -14.35
C THR A 211 -3.53 -1.46 -13.35
N GLN A 212 -3.05 -2.56 -12.77
CA GLN A 212 -2.03 -2.58 -11.73
C GLN A 212 -0.63 -2.54 -12.32
N TYR A 213 0.27 -1.82 -11.65
CA TYR A 213 1.67 -1.70 -12.03
C TYR A 213 2.60 -1.84 -10.83
N ILE A 214 3.80 -2.35 -11.12
CA ILE A 214 4.96 -2.26 -10.22
C ILE A 214 6.04 -1.43 -10.93
N PHE A 215 6.69 -0.57 -10.17
CA PHE A 215 7.77 0.30 -10.64
C PHE A 215 9.05 -0.07 -9.92
N LYS A 216 10.16 -0.11 -10.65
CA LYS A 216 11.46 -0.46 -10.09
C LYS A 216 12.51 0.58 -10.48
N ALA A 217 13.36 0.96 -9.53
CA ALA A 217 14.60 1.67 -9.79
C ALA A 217 15.76 0.91 -9.16
N GLU A 218 16.72 0.54 -10.00
CA GLU A 218 17.99 0.00 -9.54
C GLU A 218 18.97 1.14 -9.17
N ASN A 219 19.84 0.88 -8.22
CA ASN A 219 20.86 1.84 -7.76
C ASN A 219 20.27 3.20 -7.32
N PHE A 220 19.07 3.17 -6.72
CA PHE A 220 18.43 4.38 -6.22
C PHE A 220 19.30 5.10 -5.19
N SER A 221 19.46 6.43 -5.36
CA SER A 221 20.21 7.29 -4.44
C SER A 221 19.60 8.70 -4.43
N LEU A 222 19.48 9.28 -3.25
CA LEU A 222 19.04 10.67 -3.07
C LEU A 222 20.03 11.69 -3.66
N ASP A 223 21.31 11.34 -3.76
CA ASP A 223 22.35 12.20 -4.35
C ASP A 223 22.30 12.24 -5.88
N LYS A 224 21.61 11.27 -6.51
CA LYS A 224 21.52 11.12 -7.96
C LYS A 224 20.09 11.10 -8.49
N LEU A 225 19.18 11.81 -7.80
CA LEU A 225 17.76 11.79 -8.14
C LEU A 225 17.45 12.13 -9.60
N ASP A 226 18.22 13.02 -10.23
CA ASP A 226 17.98 13.42 -11.63
C ASP A 226 18.20 12.28 -12.62
N GLY A 227 19.05 11.33 -12.30
CA GLY A 227 19.30 10.13 -13.09
C GLY A 227 18.37 8.95 -12.77
N VAL A 228 17.56 9.03 -11.73
CA VAL A 228 16.65 7.93 -11.35
C VAL A 228 15.54 7.79 -12.38
N LYS A 229 15.42 6.58 -12.95
CA LYS A 229 14.30 6.15 -13.78
C LYS A 229 13.52 5.09 -13.03
N LEU A 230 12.20 5.21 -13.02
CA LEU A 230 11.27 4.19 -12.54
C LEU A 230 10.81 3.38 -13.75
N GLU A 231 11.36 2.18 -13.89
CA GLU A 231 10.92 1.20 -14.90
C GLU A 231 9.56 0.65 -14.49
N ARG A 232 8.60 0.66 -15.39
CA ARG A 232 7.22 0.26 -15.13
C ARG A 232 6.93 -1.11 -15.72
N TYR A 233 6.34 -2.01 -14.93
CA TYR A 233 5.93 -3.35 -15.34
C TYR A 233 4.44 -3.54 -15.05
N PRO A 234 3.63 -4.00 -16.00
CA PRO A 234 2.24 -4.33 -15.74
C PRO A 234 2.14 -5.60 -14.88
N LEU A 235 1.20 -5.61 -13.95
CA LEU A 235 0.81 -6.79 -13.20
C LEU A 235 -0.50 -7.32 -13.82
N ALA A 236 -0.46 -8.55 -14.33
CA ALA A 236 -1.61 -9.20 -14.99
C ALA A 236 -2.61 -9.75 -13.96
N PHE A 237 -3.07 -8.90 -13.04
CA PHE A 237 -4.06 -9.25 -12.03
C PHE A 237 -5.41 -8.63 -12.39
N GLU A 238 -6.39 -9.47 -12.70
CA GLU A 238 -7.75 -9.01 -12.90
C GLU A 238 -8.40 -8.64 -11.56
N ASN A 239 -9.00 -7.45 -11.50
CA ASN A 239 -9.74 -6.96 -10.32
C ASN A 239 -8.91 -6.95 -9.01
N ALA A 240 -7.59 -6.87 -9.07
CA ALA A 240 -6.74 -6.69 -7.90
C ALA A 240 -6.65 -5.21 -7.51
N GLN A 241 -6.35 -4.97 -6.23
CA GLN A 241 -6.01 -3.67 -5.70
C GLN A 241 -4.75 -3.84 -4.85
N VAL A 242 -3.59 -3.68 -5.52
CA VAL A 242 -2.28 -3.85 -4.89
C VAL A 242 -1.96 -2.60 -4.08
N GLU A 243 -1.87 -2.76 -2.75
CA GLU A 243 -1.71 -1.64 -1.82
C GLU A 243 -0.40 -1.69 -1.02
N ALA A 244 0.37 -2.78 -1.10
CA ALA A 244 1.62 -2.87 -0.35
C ALA A 244 2.75 -3.55 -1.11
N THR A 245 3.98 -3.19 -0.73
CA THR A 245 5.21 -3.78 -1.27
C THR A 245 6.22 -4.03 -0.15
N LYS A 246 6.91 -5.17 -0.20
CA LYS A 246 8.04 -5.49 0.68
C LYS A 246 9.19 -6.11 -0.10
N ILE A 247 10.39 -5.59 0.09
CA ILE A 247 11.63 -6.20 -0.41
C ILE A 247 12.28 -6.94 0.75
N LEU A 248 12.39 -8.25 0.66
CA LEU A 248 13.04 -9.05 1.70
C LEU A 248 14.57 -8.93 1.65
N TYR A 249 15.22 -9.47 2.67
CA TYR A 249 16.69 -9.40 2.79
C TYR A 249 17.41 -10.11 1.64
N ASP A 250 16.84 -11.18 1.09
CA ASP A 250 17.34 -11.90 -0.09
C ASP A 250 17.14 -11.16 -1.42
N GLY A 251 16.43 -10.04 -1.39
CA GLY A 251 16.10 -9.21 -2.54
C GLY A 251 14.80 -9.60 -3.24
N SER A 252 14.10 -10.63 -2.78
CA SER A 252 12.77 -10.99 -3.29
C SER A 252 11.77 -9.88 -2.97
N VAL A 253 10.83 -9.65 -3.89
CA VAL A 253 9.81 -8.60 -3.78
C VAL A 253 8.46 -9.26 -3.58
N TRP A 254 7.76 -8.84 -2.55
CA TRP A 254 6.42 -9.27 -2.23
C TRP A 254 5.45 -8.10 -2.27
N ILE A 255 4.23 -8.38 -2.68
CA ILE A 255 3.14 -7.41 -2.69
C ILE A 255 1.92 -8.02 -2.01
N SER A 256 1.03 -7.16 -1.50
CA SER A 256 -0.30 -7.59 -1.08
C SER A 256 -1.37 -6.86 -1.86
N SER A 257 -2.50 -7.52 -2.03
CA SER A 257 -3.70 -6.98 -2.66
C SER A 257 -4.88 -7.12 -1.72
N GLU A 258 -5.69 -6.08 -1.68
CA GLU A 258 -6.98 -6.11 -1.01
C GLU A 258 -7.94 -7.11 -1.64
N GLY A 259 -8.93 -7.52 -0.86
CA GLY A 259 -10.02 -8.39 -1.26
C GLY A 259 -11.36 -7.75 -1.02
N GLU A 260 -11.71 -6.72 -1.79
CA GLU A 260 -13.02 -6.10 -1.72
C GLU A 260 -14.08 -6.92 -2.47
N ASP A 261 -15.32 -6.92 -1.94
CA ASP A 261 -16.55 -7.49 -2.51
C ASP A 261 -16.44 -8.91 -3.05
N VAL A 262 -15.92 -9.09 -4.26
CA VAL A 262 -15.83 -10.38 -4.96
C VAL A 262 -14.42 -10.98 -4.94
N ASN A 263 -13.41 -10.21 -4.53
CA ASN A 263 -12.01 -10.63 -4.54
C ASN A 263 -11.57 -11.15 -3.17
N VAL A 264 -10.55 -11.99 -3.17
CA VAL A 264 -9.87 -12.43 -1.95
C VAL A 264 -8.59 -11.65 -1.76
N PRO A 265 -8.25 -11.24 -0.52
CA PRO A 265 -6.96 -10.63 -0.26
C PRO A 265 -5.86 -11.67 -0.46
N PHE A 266 -4.72 -11.25 -0.98
CA PHE A 266 -3.60 -12.15 -1.22
C PHE A 266 -2.25 -11.47 -1.03
N ILE A 267 -1.21 -12.29 -0.83
CA ILE A 267 0.18 -11.90 -1.03
C ILE A 267 0.74 -12.63 -2.24
N TYR A 268 1.70 -12.00 -2.90
CA TYR A 268 2.31 -12.55 -4.12
C TYR A 268 3.78 -12.18 -4.19
N GLN A 269 4.63 -13.16 -4.50
CA GLN A 269 6.04 -12.92 -4.79
C GLN A 269 6.21 -12.53 -6.25
N VAL A 270 6.72 -11.34 -6.49
CA VAL A 270 6.92 -10.80 -7.83
C VAL A 270 8.19 -11.39 -8.44
N ASP A 271 8.02 -12.00 -9.59
CA ASP A 271 9.13 -12.47 -10.45
C ASP A 271 9.28 -11.49 -11.63
N PHE A 272 10.27 -10.58 -11.54
CA PHE A 272 10.49 -9.56 -12.57
C PHE A 272 10.92 -10.16 -13.91
N ASP A 273 11.49 -11.37 -13.94
CA ASP A 273 11.91 -12.03 -15.20
C ASP A 273 10.70 -12.52 -16.00
N LYS A 274 9.56 -12.71 -15.34
CA LYS A 274 8.28 -13.08 -15.99
C LYS A 274 7.43 -11.88 -16.38
N LEU A 275 7.75 -10.67 -15.89
CA LEU A 275 7.01 -9.46 -16.24
C LEU A 275 7.47 -8.95 -17.61
N GLN A 276 6.51 -8.62 -18.45
CA GLN A 276 6.80 -8.00 -19.74
C GLN A 276 7.32 -6.58 -19.50
N THR A 277 8.48 -6.26 -20.07
CA THR A 277 8.92 -4.86 -20.18
C THR A 277 8.03 -4.13 -21.18
N PRO A 278 7.59 -2.90 -20.87
CA PRO A 278 6.79 -2.11 -21.78
C PRO A 278 7.52 -1.73 -23.06
#